data_6b1d59ca7ae1c2b378474c2b373ed7e0
#
_entry.id   6b1d59ca7ae1c2b378474c2b373ed7e0
#
_cell.length_a   1.000
_cell.length_b   1.000
_cell.length_c   1.000
_cell.angle_alpha   90.00
_cell.angle_beta   90.00
_cell.angle_gamma   90.00
#
_symmetry.space_group_name_H-M   'P 1'
#
loop_
_entity.id
_entity.type
_entity.pdbx_description
1 polymer ?
#
loop_
_entity_poly.entity_id
_entity_poly.type
_entity_poly.pdbx_seq_one_letter_code
_entity_poly.pdbx_strand_id
1 'polypeptide(L)'
;PAPIMVASTWSKELAGRFGTCIGNELCDFGFTGWYGPGMNIHRNAFSGRNFEYYSEDGYLSGCVAVAEIAAVRKLGIIPYMKHFVLNDSETDRARGICTWSTEQAIREIYLKPFEMAIKEADANGIMNSKNSIGSRWIGSNADVQNTIVRGEWGFKGIIGTDSLDAVSEYYENQNEAVRAGTDKMLCMSYGDDYWADESAGTVIALRNAVHHILYALSNSDAVDVHTGLPVWVYKFIAVDSIIVILLAIWEVFTIREYLAKKKENAEA
;
A
#
# COMPACT_ATOMS: atom_id res chain seq x y z
N PRO A 1 -0.06 -12.45 10.15
CA PRO A 1 1.35 -12.52 10.57
C PRO A 1 2.15 -11.37 9.97
N ALA A 2 3.32 -11.04 10.59
CA ALA A 2 4.22 -10.07 10.00
C ALA A 2 4.89 -10.64 8.73
N PRO A 3 5.21 -9.82 7.71
CA PRO A 3 5.82 -10.29 6.45
C PRO A 3 7.08 -11.14 6.63
N ILE A 4 7.94 -10.81 7.59
CA ILE A 4 9.12 -11.63 7.91
C ILE A 4 8.75 -13.07 8.32
N MET A 5 7.62 -13.27 8.99
CA MET A 5 7.15 -14.61 9.37
C MET A 5 6.66 -15.38 8.15
N VAL A 6 6.01 -14.70 7.20
CA VAL A 6 5.59 -15.31 5.93
C VAL A 6 6.82 -15.75 5.13
N ALA A 7 7.82 -14.88 5.01
CA ALA A 7 9.07 -15.20 4.32
C ALA A 7 9.83 -16.35 4.99
N SER A 8 9.82 -16.44 6.33
CA SER A 8 10.47 -17.52 7.09
C SER A 8 9.86 -18.90 6.84
N THR A 9 8.70 -18.99 6.22
CA THR A 9 8.09 -20.27 5.80
C THR A 9 8.76 -20.87 4.57
N TRP A 10 9.49 -20.08 3.78
CA TRP A 10 10.10 -20.44 2.49
C TRP A 10 9.09 -21.01 1.49
N SER A 11 7.80 -20.68 1.65
CA SER A 11 6.70 -21.22 0.85
C SER A 11 6.02 -20.13 0.03
N LYS A 12 6.14 -20.22 -1.29
CA LYS A 12 5.39 -19.37 -2.23
C LYS A 12 3.88 -19.58 -2.10
N GLU A 13 3.44 -20.82 -1.79
CA GLU A 13 2.03 -21.13 -1.59
C GLU A 13 1.46 -20.37 -0.39
N LEU A 14 2.16 -20.39 0.76
CA LEU A 14 1.72 -19.67 1.95
C LEU A 14 1.75 -18.15 1.73
N ALA A 15 2.76 -17.63 1.03
CA ALA A 15 2.82 -16.22 0.65
C ALA A 15 1.61 -15.83 -0.24
N GLY A 16 1.27 -16.64 -1.23
CA GLY A 16 0.09 -16.42 -2.07
C GLY A 16 -1.23 -16.49 -1.29
N ARG A 17 -1.36 -17.42 -0.34
CA ARG A 17 -2.52 -17.47 0.57
C ARG A 17 -2.61 -16.25 1.46
N PHE A 18 -1.49 -15.76 1.96
CA PHE A 18 -1.43 -14.51 2.73
C PHE A 18 -1.88 -13.31 1.88
N GLY A 19 -1.38 -13.17 0.65
CA GLY A 19 -1.84 -12.17 -0.30
C GLY A 19 -3.33 -12.25 -0.60
N THR A 20 -3.88 -13.49 -0.71
CA THR A 20 -5.32 -13.68 -0.89
C THR A 20 -6.12 -13.20 0.33
N CYS A 21 -5.64 -13.43 1.55
CA CYS A 21 -6.30 -12.92 2.76
C CYS A 21 -6.32 -11.40 2.77
N ILE A 22 -5.17 -10.76 2.50
CA ILE A 22 -5.07 -9.29 2.41
C ILE A 22 -6.03 -8.75 1.34
N GLY A 23 -6.01 -9.33 0.14
CA GLY A 23 -6.86 -8.88 -0.95
C GLY A 23 -8.35 -9.02 -0.64
N ASN A 24 -8.78 -10.11 -0.01
CA ASN A 24 -10.17 -10.29 0.42
C ASN A 24 -10.58 -9.24 1.47
N GLU A 25 -9.73 -8.97 2.47
CA GLU A 25 -10.01 -7.93 3.46
C GLU A 25 -10.14 -6.55 2.78
N LEU A 26 -9.25 -6.23 1.84
CA LEU A 26 -9.33 -4.97 1.08
C LEU A 26 -10.63 -4.87 0.27
N CYS A 27 -11.05 -5.94 -0.40
CA CYS A 27 -12.32 -6.00 -1.12
C CYS A 27 -13.51 -5.85 -0.17
N ASP A 28 -13.49 -6.52 0.99
CA ASP A 28 -14.54 -6.44 1.99
C ASP A 28 -14.71 -5.01 2.56
N PHE A 29 -13.61 -4.25 2.66
CA PHE A 29 -13.63 -2.83 3.06
C PHE A 29 -13.85 -1.86 1.90
N GLY A 30 -13.90 -2.32 0.66
CA GLY A 30 -14.06 -1.48 -0.53
C GLY A 30 -12.81 -0.69 -0.91
N PHE A 31 -11.62 -1.17 -0.52
CA PHE A 31 -10.35 -0.57 -0.95
C PHE A 31 -9.90 -1.14 -2.28
N THR A 32 -9.42 -0.27 -3.16
CA THR A 32 -8.93 -0.61 -4.49
C THR A 32 -7.41 -0.53 -4.62
N GLY A 33 -6.73 -0.11 -3.58
CA GLY A 33 -5.28 -0.02 -3.52
C GLY A 33 -4.73 -0.40 -2.15
N TRP A 34 -3.53 -0.98 -2.14
CA TRP A 34 -2.83 -1.41 -0.95
C TRP A 34 -1.42 -0.85 -0.91
N TYR A 35 -1.08 -0.10 0.15
CA TYR A 35 0.29 0.35 0.37
C TYR A 35 1.15 -0.79 0.94
N GLY A 36 1.49 -1.71 0.07
CA GLY A 36 2.24 -2.93 0.32
C GLY A 36 2.44 -3.76 -0.95
N PRO A 37 3.23 -4.83 -0.85
CA PRO A 37 4.01 -5.24 0.32
C PRO A 37 5.25 -4.39 0.56
N GLY A 38 5.76 -4.39 1.81
CA GLY A 38 7.09 -3.91 2.12
C GLY A 38 8.12 -4.95 1.73
N MET A 39 9.14 -4.57 0.94
CA MET A 39 10.09 -5.54 0.36
C MET A 39 11.53 -5.04 0.30
N ASN A 40 11.88 -4.11 1.18
CA ASN A 40 13.26 -3.67 1.34
C ASN A 40 14.13 -4.75 1.97
N ILE A 41 15.43 -4.61 1.79
CA ILE A 41 16.40 -5.62 2.20
C ILE A 41 16.80 -5.43 3.66
N HIS A 42 16.88 -6.51 4.43
CA HIS A 42 17.41 -6.55 5.79
C HIS A 42 18.94 -6.32 5.78
N ARG A 43 19.35 -5.10 5.52
CA ARG A 43 20.76 -4.72 5.47
C ARG A 43 21.39 -4.60 6.85
N ASN A 44 20.60 -4.21 7.85
CA ASN A 44 21.03 -3.93 9.20
C ASN A 44 19.96 -4.40 10.20
N ALA A 45 20.37 -5.04 11.28
CA ALA A 45 19.47 -5.49 12.35
C ALA A 45 18.70 -4.32 13.01
N PHE A 46 19.29 -3.12 13.02
CA PHE A 46 18.73 -1.91 13.62
C PHE A 46 17.99 -1.01 12.64
N SER A 47 17.57 -1.56 11.50
CA SER A 47 16.82 -0.79 10.47
C SER A 47 15.55 -0.11 11.00
N GLY A 48 14.87 -0.71 11.98
CA GLY A 48 13.63 -0.21 12.56
C GLY A 48 12.37 -0.80 11.92
N ARG A 49 12.44 -1.36 10.69
CA ARG A 49 11.28 -1.92 9.96
C ARG A 49 11.51 -3.31 9.37
N ASN A 50 12.53 -4.05 9.82
CA ASN A 50 12.77 -5.41 9.31
C ASN A 50 11.58 -6.36 9.51
N PHE A 51 10.74 -6.14 10.52
CA PHE A 51 9.52 -6.94 10.73
C PHE A 51 8.52 -6.83 9.56
N GLU A 52 8.54 -5.72 8.83
CA GLU A 52 7.65 -5.42 7.69
C GLU A 52 8.21 -5.94 6.37
N TYR A 53 9.48 -6.30 6.32
CA TYR A 53 10.19 -6.75 5.13
C TYR A 53 10.46 -8.25 5.19
N TYR A 54 10.89 -8.86 4.08
CA TYR A 54 10.95 -10.31 3.95
C TYR A 54 12.29 -10.92 4.38
N SER A 55 13.42 -10.41 3.85
CA SER A 55 14.72 -11.05 3.98
C SER A 55 15.88 -10.10 3.70
N GLU A 56 17.09 -10.55 4.00
CA GLU A 56 18.36 -9.96 3.53
C GLU A 56 18.68 -10.38 2.09
N ASP A 57 18.05 -11.44 1.59
CA ASP A 57 18.23 -11.96 0.23
C ASP A 57 17.20 -11.35 -0.73
N GLY A 58 17.70 -10.67 -1.79
CA GLY A 58 16.85 -10.01 -2.78
C GLY A 58 16.03 -10.99 -3.62
N TYR A 59 16.56 -12.20 -3.90
CA TYR A 59 15.84 -13.20 -4.67
C TYR A 59 14.73 -13.86 -3.83
N LEU A 60 15.01 -14.24 -2.60
CA LEU A 60 13.99 -14.76 -1.68
C LEU A 60 12.87 -13.74 -1.46
N SER A 61 13.23 -12.47 -1.20
CA SER A 61 12.27 -11.38 -1.08
C SER A 61 11.41 -11.24 -2.33
N GLY A 62 12.01 -11.34 -3.52
CA GLY A 62 11.31 -11.33 -4.79
C GLY A 62 10.34 -12.50 -4.94
N CYS A 63 10.76 -13.72 -4.60
CA CYS A 63 9.91 -14.91 -4.68
C CYS A 63 8.65 -14.81 -3.81
N VAL A 64 8.79 -14.28 -2.59
CA VAL A 64 7.66 -14.07 -1.65
C VAL A 64 6.76 -12.96 -2.17
N ALA A 65 7.35 -11.82 -2.57
CA ALA A 65 6.63 -10.67 -3.10
C ALA A 65 5.81 -11.03 -4.35
N VAL A 66 6.40 -11.75 -5.31
CA VAL A 66 5.70 -12.21 -6.53
C VAL A 66 4.46 -13.00 -6.19
N ALA A 67 4.57 -13.97 -5.27
CA ALA A 67 3.42 -14.80 -4.89
C ALA A 67 2.31 -14.01 -4.21
N GLU A 68 2.67 -13.09 -3.32
CA GLU A 68 1.73 -12.24 -2.58
C GLU A 68 1.06 -11.21 -3.51
N ILE A 69 1.84 -10.51 -4.32
CA ILE A 69 1.35 -9.50 -5.27
C ILE A 69 0.44 -10.13 -6.32
N ALA A 70 0.82 -11.28 -6.90
CA ALA A 70 0.00 -11.96 -7.88
C ALA A 70 -1.37 -12.37 -7.33
N ALA A 71 -1.44 -12.73 -6.04
CA ALA A 71 -2.70 -13.05 -5.38
C ALA A 71 -3.58 -11.81 -5.18
N VAL A 72 -3.00 -10.70 -4.74
CA VAL A 72 -3.70 -9.42 -4.56
C VAL A 72 -4.20 -8.87 -5.91
N ARG A 73 -3.35 -8.94 -6.94
CA ARG A 73 -3.69 -8.49 -8.31
C ARG A 73 -4.89 -9.23 -8.92
N LYS A 74 -5.02 -10.53 -8.64
CA LYS A 74 -6.17 -11.33 -9.11
C LYS A 74 -7.52 -10.85 -8.56
N LEU A 75 -7.50 -10.09 -7.48
CA LEU A 75 -8.68 -9.49 -6.85
C LEU A 75 -8.88 -8.03 -7.27
N GLY A 76 -8.25 -7.59 -8.35
CA GLY A 76 -8.41 -6.24 -8.89
C GLY A 76 -7.76 -5.11 -8.08
N ILE A 77 -7.03 -5.43 -7.02
CA ILE A 77 -6.37 -4.45 -6.15
C ILE A 77 -5.04 -3.98 -6.75
N ILE A 78 -4.71 -2.71 -6.59
CA ILE A 78 -3.40 -2.13 -6.96
C ILE A 78 -2.44 -2.26 -5.77
N PRO A 79 -1.44 -3.17 -5.78
CA PRO A 79 -0.39 -3.20 -4.77
C PRO A 79 0.64 -2.11 -5.06
N TYR A 80 0.86 -1.21 -4.10
CA TYR A 80 1.95 -0.23 -4.14
C TYR A 80 3.16 -0.80 -3.42
N MET A 81 4.02 -1.50 -4.17
CA MET A 81 5.27 -2.09 -3.65
C MET A 81 6.13 -1.03 -2.99
N LYS A 82 6.62 -1.28 -1.78
CA LYS A 82 7.33 -0.27 -1.01
C LYS A 82 8.53 -0.82 -0.24
N HIS A 83 9.43 0.05 0.15
CA HIS A 83 9.59 1.45 -0.26
C HIS A 83 10.66 1.49 -1.32
N PHE A 84 10.32 1.92 -2.50
CA PHE A 84 11.21 1.91 -3.66
C PHE A 84 12.16 3.11 -3.58
N VAL A 85 13.44 2.94 -3.40
CA VAL A 85 14.26 1.76 -3.11
C VAL A 85 15.33 2.14 -2.08
N LEU A 86 16.00 1.15 -1.49
CA LEU A 86 17.07 1.34 -0.50
C LEU A 86 16.62 1.99 0.82
N ASN A 87 15.38 1.77 1.23
CA ASN A 87 14.88 2.20 2.55
C ASN A 87 15.29 1.19 3.64
N ASP A 88 16.58 1.10 3.92
CA ASP A 88 17.16 0.08 4.80
C ASP A 88 17.37 0.58 6.23
N SER A 89 17.04 1.84 6.51
CA SER A 89 17.14 2.45 7.83
C SER A 89 16.08 3.53 8.02
N GLU A 90 15.43 3.51 9.18
CA GLU A 90 14.46 4.52 9.57
C GLU A 90 15.10 5.73 10.27
N THR A 91 16.32 5.59 10.79
CA THR A 91 17.04 6.69 11.45
C THR A 91 17.27 7.82 10.45
N ASP A 92 16.77 9.01 10.79
CA ASP A 92 16.83 10.22 9.97
C ASP A 92 16.24 10.11 8.55
N ARG A 93 15.41 9.09 8.30
CA ARG A 93 14.78 8.85 7.00
C ARG A 93 14.05 10.07 6.44
N ALA A 94 13.24 10.73 7.27
CA ALA A 94 12.48 11.93 6.90
C ALA A 94 13.35 13.20 6.83
N ARG A 95 14.65 13.10 7.13
CA ARG A 95 15.60 14.24 7.08
C ARG A 95 16.58 14.13 5.92
N GLY A 96 16.27 13.34 4.89
CA GLY A 96 17.06 13.23 3.69
C GLY A 96 18.29 12.32 3.82
N ILE A 97 18.10 11.14 4.43
CA ILE A 97 19.18 10.15 4.51
C ILE A 97 19.70 9.79 3.10
N CYS A 98 21.02 9.84 2.92
CA CYS A 98 21.69 9.47 1.69
C CYS A 98 22.18 8.03 1.78
N THR A 99 21.75 7.19 0.84
CA THR A 99 22.17 5.79 0.74
C THR A 99 23.19 5.64 -0.38
N TRP A 100 24.26 4.90 -0.09
CA TRP A 100 25.35 4.67 -1.05
C TRP A 100 25.55 3.17 -1.24
N SER A 101 25.67 2.76 -2.49
CA SER A 101 26.05 1.41 -2.88
C SER A 101 26.64 1.41 -4.28
N THR A 102 27.24 0.28 -4.70
CA THR A 102 27.64 0.09 -6.09
C THR A 102 26.42 -0.16 -6.97
N GLU A 103 26.48 0.21 -8.24
CA GLU A 103 25.39 -0.07 -9.19
C GLU A 103 25.08 -1.56 -9.25
N GLN A 104 26.08 -2.43 -9.24
CA GLN A 104 25.90 -3.86 -9.22
C GLN A 104 25.06 -4.31 -8.01
N ALA A 105 25.42 -3.89 -6.80
CA ALA A 105 24.66 -4.25 -5.59
C ALA A 105 23.25 -3.68 -5.60
N ILE A 106 23.07 -2.45 -6.11
CA ILE A 106 21.74 -1.85 -6.27
C ILE A 106 20.87 -2.72 -7.18
N ARG A 107 21.38 -3.16 -8.33
CA ARG A 107 20.63 -3.94 -9.30
C ARG A 107 20.38 -5.38 -8.86
N GLU A 108 21.40 -6.06 -8.33
CA GLU A 108 21.34 -7.48 -8.03
C GLU A 108 20.67 -7.81 -6.70
N ILE A 109 20.66 -6.86 -5.75
CA ILE A 109 20.13 -7.07 -4.39
C ILE A 109 18.91 -6.20 -4.15
N TYR A 110 19.07 -4.86 -4.16
CA TYR A 110 18.04 -3.94 -3.69
C TYR A 110 16.89 -3.73 -4.67
N LEU A 111 17.18 -3.69 -5.96
CA LEU A 111 16.18 -3.58 -7.03
C LEU A 111 15.55 -4.94 -7.38
N LYS A 112 16.21 -6.05 -7.05
CA LYS A 112 15.82 -7.39 -7.50
C LYS A 112 14.38 -7.77 -7.12
N PRO A 113 13.88 -7.57 -5.87
CA PRO A 113 12.51 -7.91 -5.54
C PRO A 113 11.49 -7.12 -6.35
N PHE A 114 11.77 -5.84 -6.61
CA PHE A 114 10.87 -4.97 -7.39
C PHE A 114 10.84 -5.35 -8.86
N GLU A 115 12.01 -5.66 -9.45
CA GLU A 115 12.10 -6.17 -10.82
C GLU A 115 11.26 -7.44 -11.00
N MET A 116 11.42 -8.40 -10.09
CA MET A 116 10.67 -9.66 -10.14
C MET A 116 9.16 -9.42 -10.01
N ALA A 117 8.74 -8.57 -9.09
CA ALA A 117 7.34 -8.26 -8.90
C ALA A 117 6.69 -7.61 -10.15
N ILE A 118 7.42 -6.74 -10.85
CA ILE A 118 6.95 -6.13 -12.10
C ILE A 118 6.86 -7.18 -13.22
N LYS A 119 7.92 -7.96 -13.41
CA LYS A 119 8.04 -8.88 -14.55
C LYS A 119 7.25 -10.18 -14.39
N GLU A 120 7.06 -10.66 -13.16
CA GLU A 120 6.50 -11.99 -12.89
C GLU A 120 5.09 -11.93 -12.26
N ALA A 121 4.72 -10.82 -11.61
CA ALA A 121 3.41 -10.64 -10.96
C ALA A 121 2.56 -9.50 -11.55
N ASP A 122 3.00 -8.87 -12.62
CA ASP A 122 2.31 -7.72 -13.24
C ASP A 122 1.94 -6.64 -12.22
N ALA A 123 2.87 -6.35 -11.29
CA ALA A 123 2.67 -5.28 -10.32
C ALA A 123 2.47 -3.94 -11.03
N ASN A 124 1.47 -3.17 -10.61
CA ASN A 124 1.07 -1.92 -11.28
C ASN A 124 1.08 -0.69 -10.35
N GLY A 125 1.67 -0.80 -9.17
CA GLY A 125 1.87 0.29 -8.23
C GLY A 125 3.24 0.23 -7.54
N ILE A 126 3.88 1.37 -7.38
CA ILE A 126 5.13 1.57 -6.63
C ILE A 126 4.95 2.72 -5.66
N MET A 127 5.46 2.58 -4.44
CA MET A 127 5.64 3.68 -3.50
C MET A 127 7.14 3.97 -3.35
N ASN A 128 7.56 5.16 -3.77
CA ASN A 128 8.91 5.65 -3.56
C ASN A 128 9.24 5.75 -2.08
N SER A 129 10.51 5.61 -1.74
CA SER A 129 11.00 5.84 -0.39
C SER A 129 11.36 7.31 -0.14
N LYS A 130 11.56 7.65 1.12
CA LYS A 130 12.00 9.00 1.53
C LYS A 130 13.51 9.22 1.38
N ASN A 131 14.31 8.17 1.32
CA ASN A 131 15.76 8.29 1.22
C ASN A 131 16.23 8.75 -0.17
N SER A 132 17.48 9.15 -0.23
CA SER A 132 18.18 9.50 -1.45
C SER A 132 19.16 8.39 -1.85
N ILE A 133 19.39 8.23 -3.15
CA ILE A 133 20.54 7.51 -3.68
C ILE A 133 21.60 8.54 -4.01
N GLY A 134 22.75 8.46 -3.33
CA GLY A 134 23.69 9.56 -3.33
C GLY A 134 23.03 10.82 -2.78
N SER A 135 23.11 11.92 -3.50
CA SER A 135 22.52 13.20 -3.11
C SER A 135 21.12 13.45 -3.70
N ARG A 136 20.56 12.49 -4.45
CA ARG A 136 19.26 12.69 -5.12
C ARG A 136 18.17 11.85 -4.49
N TRP A 137 17.12 12.51 -4.04
CA TRP A 137 15.92 11.83 -3.55
C TRP A 137 15.36 10.87 -4.60
N ILE A 138 14.93 9.69 -4.18
CA ILE A 138 14.46 8.66 -5.10
C ILE A 138 13.25 9.13 -5.93
N GLY A 139 12.35 9.92 -5.34
CA GLY A 139 11.20 10.49 -6.04
C GLY A 139 11.56 11.41 -7.21
N SER A 140 12.75 12.03 -7.20
CA SER A 140 13.25 12.89 -8.28
C SER A 140 14.39 12.24 -9.08
N ASN A 141 14.62 10.93 -8.94
CA ASN A 141 15.68 10.21 -9.63
C ASN A 141 15.19 9.61 -10.96
N ALA A 142 15.32 10.38 -12.04
CA ALA A 142 14.87 9.97 -13.38
C ALA A 142 15.59 8.73 -13.92
N ASP A 143 16.87 8.53 -13.57
CA ASP A 143 17.65 7.37 -14.03
C ASP A 143 17.07 6.08 -13.49
N VAL A 144 16.63 6.08 -12.23
CA VAL A 144 16.00 4.92 -11.62
C VAL A 144 14.56 4.75 -12.11
N GLN A 145 13.74 5.82 -12.10
CA GLN A 145 12.32 5.70 -12.42
C GLN A 145 12.04 5.54 -13.91
N ASN A 146 12.63 6.40 -14.75
CA ASN A 146 12.36 6.36 -16.18
C ASN A 146 13.25 5.36 -16.92
N THR A 147 14.57 5.33 -16.65
CA THR A 147 15.47 4.45 -17.40
C THR A 147 15.31 3.00 -16.94
N ILE A 148 15.43 2.73 -15.62
CA ILE A 148 15.38 1.34 -15.13
C ILE A 148 13.94 0.85 -15.07
N VAL A 149 13.08 1.50 -14.27
CA VAL A 149 11.74 0.96 -13.99
C VAL A 149 10.87 0.96 -15.23
N ARG A 150 10.75 2.09 -15.91
CA ARG A 150 9.88 2.18 -17.10
C ARG A 150 10.57 1.66 -18.36
N GLY A 151 11.84 1.98 -18.57
CA GLY A 151 12.59 1.59 -19.78
C GLY A 151 13.01 0.13 -19.79
N GLU A 152 13.80 -0.31 -18.80
CA GLU A 152 14.35 -1.66 -18.80
C GLU A 152 13.33 -2.73 -18.34
N TRP A 153 12.49 -2.41 -17.35
CA TRP A 153 11.50 -3.35 -16.82
C TRP A 153 10.13 -3.25 -17.49
N GLY A 154 9.86 -2.18 -18.23
CA GLY A 154 8.61 -1.97 -18.95
C GLY A 154 7.41 -1.63 -18.06
N PHE A 155 7.64 -1.06 -16.88
CA PHE A 155 6.58 -0.71 -15.93
C PHE A 155 5.68 0.39 -16.48
N LYS A 156 4.37 0.16 -16.47
CA LYS A 156 3.35 1.08 -16.98
C LYS A 156 2.43 1.66 -15.90
N GLY A 157 2.56 1.15 -14.68
CA GLY A 157 1.67 1.50 -13.56
C GLY A 157 2.03 2.82 -12.87
N ILE A 158 1.43 3.04 -11.72
CA ILE A 158 1.57 4.25 -10.90
C ILE A 158 2.85 4.19 -10.06
N ILE A 159 3.62 5.27 -10.06
CA ILE A 159 4.67 5.51 -9.07
C ILE A 159 4.21 6.65 -8.18
N GLY A 160 3.95 6.37 -6.90
CA GLY A 160 3.61 7.37 -5.90
C GLY A 160 4.76 7.66 -4.96
N THR A 161 4.69 8.78 -4.23
CA THR A 161 5.63 9.07 -3.14
C THR A 161 5.23 8.31 -1.87
N ASP A 162 6.17 8.16 -0.92
CA ASP A 162 5.82 8.03 0.49
C ASP A 162 5.17 9.34 0.97
N SER A 163 4.73 9.42 2.22
CA SER A 163 4.08 10.62 2.74
C SER A 163 5.01 11.83 2.64
N LEU A 164 4.55 12.88 1.95
CA LEU A 164 5.20 14.18 1.96
C LEU A 164 4.72 14.94 3.21
N ASP A 165 5.64 15.40 4.01
CA ASP A 165 5.37 16.16 5.24
C ASP A 165 6.31 17.36 5.37
N ALA A 166 5.98 18.27 6.30
CA ALA A 166 6.74 19.50 6.51
C ALA A 166 8.23 19.27 6.87
N VAL A 167 8.59 18.08 7.35
CA VAL A 167 9.99 17.75 7.68
C VAL A 167 10.82 17.44 6.44
N SER A 168 10.19 16.89 5.41
CA SER A 168 10.86 16.44 4.18
C SER A 168 10.74 17.43 3.01
N GLU A 169 9.92 18.47 3.12
CA GLU A 169 9.69 19.47 2.05
C GLU A 169 10.97 20.09 1.47
N TYR A 170 12.03 20.21 2.25
CA TYR A 170 13.28 20.86 1.79
C TYR A 170 14.05 20.06 0.73
N TYR A 171 13.79 18.75 0.57
CA TYR A 171 14.46 17.91 -0.43
C TYR A 171 13.50 17.13 -1.33
N GLU A 172 12.24 16.96 -0.93
CA GLU A 172 11.20 16.23 -1.68
C GLU A 172 10.48 17.19 -2.65
N ASN A 173 11.20 17.64 -3.69
CA ASN A 173 10.66 18.57 -4.67
C ASN A 173 9.70 17.88 -5.64
N GLN A 174 8.43 18.28 -5.61
CA GLN A 174 7.36 17.67 -6.39
C GLN A 174 7.45 17.96 -7.89
N ASN A 175 7.90 19.15 -8.29
CA ASN A 175 8.09 19.48 -9.70
C ASN A 175 9.21 18.66 -10.33
N GLU A 176 10.28 18.39 -9.58
CA GLU A 176 11.35 17.49 -10.02
C GLU A 176 10.85 16.04 -10.04
N ALA A 177 10.07 15.63 -9.05
CA ALA A 177 9.54 14.28 -8.95
C ALA A 177 8.65 13.91 -10.15
N VAL A 178 7.70 14.77 -10.53
CA VAL A 178 6.84 14.48 -11.69
C VAL A 178 7.65 14.41 -13.00
N ARG A 179 8.66 15.25 -13.16
CA ARG A 179 9.55 15.18 -14.33
C ARG A 179 10.41 13.93 -14.34
N ALA A 180 10.74 13.41 -13.17
CA ALA A 180 11.50 12.18 -13.01
C ALA A 180 10.66 10.91 -13.19
N GLY A 181 9.33 11.00 -13.29
CA GLY A 181 8.45 9.86 -13.53
C GLY A 181 7.61 9.43 -12.34
N THR A 182 7.62 10.20 -11.23
CA THR A 182 6.65 10.03 -10.13
C THR A 182 5.30 10.60 -10.55
N ASP A 183 4.23 9.81 -10.40
CA ASP A 183 2.92 10.14 -10.95
C ASP A 183 1.97 10.72 -9.88
N LYS A 184 2.13 10.32 -8.62
CA LYS A 184 1.22 10.67 -7.52
C LYS A 184 1.99 11.13 -6.30
N MET A 185 1.54 12.23 -5.72
CA MET A 185 2.09 12.79 -4.48
C MET A 185 1.17 12.44 -3.31
N LEU A 186 1.71 11.76 -2.29
CA LEU A 186 0.99 11.45 -1.06
C LEU A 186 1.23 12.60 -0.06
N CYS A 187 0.44 13.67 -0.19
CA CYS A 187 0.57 14.85 0.66
C CYS A 187 -0.23 14.71 1.94
N MET A 188 0.40 15.04 3.07
CA MET A 188 -0.23 15.02 4.39
C MET A 188 -0.81 16.38 4.79
N SER A 189 -0.35 17.46 4.15
CA SER A 189 -0.86 18.82 4.34
C SER A 189 -1.54 19.31 3.06
N TYR A 190 -2.71 19.92 3.22
CA TYR A 190 -3.46 20.53 2.13
C TYR A 190 -3.01 21.99 2.00
N GLY A 191 -2.07 22.26 1.09
CA GLY A 191 -1.72 23.60 0.65
C GLY A 191 -2.06 23.77 -0.82
N ASP A 192 -2.55 24.96 -1.20
CA ASP A 192 -3.02 25.24 -2.56
C ASP A 192 -1.88 25.40 -3.60
N ASP A 193 -0.62 25.44 -3.17
CA ASP A 193 0.53 25.84 -3.99
C ASP A 193 1.47 24.70 -4.42
N TYR A 194 0.92 23.51 -4.68
CA TYR A 194 1.77 22.34 -5.02
C TYR A 194 2.47 22.43 -6.37
N TRP A 195 1.93 23.18 -7.33
CA TRP A 195 2.43 23.24 -8.69
C TRP A 195 2.76 24.67 -9.10
N ALA A 196 3.93 25.13 -8.68
CA ALA A 196 4.41 26.46 -9.06
C ALA A 196 5.02 26.54 -10.47
N ASP A 197 5.31 25.38 -11.09
CA ASP A 197 5.96 25.29 -12.41
C ASP A 197 4.96 24.89 -13.51
N GLU A 198 4.57 25.85 -14.31
CA GLU A 198 3.69 25.68 -15.48
C GLU A 198 4.49 25.55 -16.81
N SER A 199 5.79 25.23 -16.74
CA SER A 199 6.60 25.02 -17.93
C SER A 199 6.06 23.91 -18.83
N ALA A 200 6.31 23.97 -20.12
CA ALA A 200 5.91 22.94 -21.07
C ALA A 200 6.42 21.54 -20.67
N GLY A 201 7.61 21.47 -20.07
CA GLY A 201 8.19 20.20 -19.56
C GLY A 201 7.36 19.61 -18.44
N THR A 202 6.91 20.41 -17.49
CA THR A 202 6.05 19.96 -16.37
C THR A 202 4.68 19.55 -16.88
N VAL A 203 4.07 20.28 -17.81
CA VAL A 203 2.78 19.92 -18.41
C VAL A 203 2.85 18.55 -19.12
N ILE A 204 3.94 18.29 -19.87
CA ILE A 204 4.16 16.99 -20.52
C ILE A 204 4.33 15.88 -19.46
N ALA A 205 5.07 16.14 -18.38
CA ALA A 205 5.28 15.17 -17.31
C ALA A 205 3.95 14.84 -16.59
N LEU A 206 3.15 15.85 -16.27
CA LEU A 206 1.81 15.66 -15.68
C LEU A 206 0.87 14.86 -16.61
N ARG A 207 0.91 15.11 -17.91
CA ARG A 207 0.15 14.32 -18.88
C ARG A 207 0.57 12.83 -18.86
N ASN A 208 1.87 12.56 -18.77
CA ASN A 208 2.36 11.19 -18.67
C ASN A 208 1.94 10.56 -17.34
N ALA A 209 2.01 11.30 -16.23
CA ALA A 209 1.57 10.84 -14.92
C ALA A 209 0.08 10.43 -14.95
N VAL A 210 -0.79 11.27 -15.52
CA VAL A 210 -2.21 10.94 -15.70
C VAL A 210 -2.40 9.68 -16.55
N HIS A 211 -1.60 9.51 -17.62
CA HIS A 211 -1.65 8.29 -18.43
C HIS A 211 -1.32 7.02 -17.61
N HIS A 212 -0.28 7.06 -16.79
CA HIS A 212 0.09 5.93 -15.93
C HIS A 212 -0.97 5.63 -14.86
N ILE A 213 -1.56 6.68 -14.28
CA ILE A 213 -2.67 6.54 -13.33
C ILE A 213 -3.88 5.87 -14.00
N LEU A 214 -4.30 6.36 -15.17
CA LEU A 214 -5.42 5.79 -15.91
C LEU A 214 -5.14 4.35 -16.34
N TYR A 215 -3.91 4.04 -16.74
CA TYR A 215 -3.52 2.67 -17.08
C TYR A 215 -3.68 1.74 -15.88
N ALA A 216 -3.18 2.12 -14.70
CA ALA A 216 -3.30 1.29 -13.51
C ALA A 216 -4.76 1.14 -13.06
N LEU A 217 -5.55 2.20 -13.12
CA LEU A 217 -6.98 2.15 -12.79
C LEU A 217 -7.76 1.24 -13.75
N SER A 218 -7.51 1.33 -15.08
CA SER A 218 -8.17 0.49 -16.08
C SER A 218 -7.77 -0.99 -15.99
N ASN A 219 -6.67 -1.31 -15.31
CA ASN A 219 -6.21 -2.66 -15.03
C ASN A 219 -6.45 -3.07 -13.57
N SER A 220 -7.51 -2.55 -12.95
CA SER A 220 -7.91 -2.84 -11.58
C SER A 220 -9.43 -2.70 -11.44
N ASP A 221 -9.99 -3.12 -10.33
CA ASP A 221 -11.41 -2.96 -10.02
C ASP A 221 -11.75 -1.55 -9.50
N ALA A 222 -10.79 -0.62 -9.52
CA ALA A 222 -10.97 0.75 -9.02
C ALA A 222 -12.00 1.57 -9.84
N VAL A 223 -12.32 1.15 -11.06
CA VAL A 223 -13.34 1.77 -11.93
C VAL A 223 -14.71 1.16 -11.69
N ASP A 224 -14.77 -0.08 -11.20
CA ASP A 224 -16.01 -0.78 -10.85
C ASP A 224 -16.43 -0.42 -9.41
N VAL A 225 -16.77 0.85 -9.22
CA VAL A 225 -17.17 1.34 -7.89
C VAL A 225 -18.48 0.68 -7.49
N HIS A 226 -18.40 -0.33 -6.65
CA HIS A 226 -19.56 -0.83 -5.93
C HIS A 226 -20.07 0.27 -5.01
N THR A 227 -21.15 0.95 -5.41
CA THR A 227 -21.79 2.03 -4.63
C THR A 227 -22.57 1.53 -3.42
N GLY A 228 -22.55 0.23 -3.15
CA GLY A 228 -23.18 -0.41 -2.00
C GLY A 228 -22.26 -0.50 -0.79
N LEU A 229 -22.87 -0.68 0.39
CA LEU A 229 -22.11 -1.00 1.60
C LEU A 229 -21.42 -2.37 1.43
N PRO A 230 -20.21 -2.55 1.96
CA PRO A 230 -19.53 -3.85 1.97
C PRO A 230 -20.41 -4.95 2.57
N VAL A 231 -20.31 -6.16 2.06
CA VAL A 231 -21.15 -7.31 2.48
C VAL A 231 -21.10 -7.56 4.00
N TRP A 232 -19.95 -7.34 4.63
CA TRP A 232 -19.81 -7.50 6.08
C TRP A 232 -20.67 -6.51 6.87
N VAL A 233 -20.89 -5.30 6.36
CA VAL A 233 -21.76 -4.30 7.01
C VAL A 233 -23.20 -4.79 7.05
N TYR A 234 -23.71 -5.38 5.97
CA TYR A 234 -25.06 -5.98 5.97
C TYR A 234 -25.17 -7.13 6.96
N LYS A 235 -24.13 -7.97 7.08
CA LYS A 235 -24.09 -9.04 8.10
C LYS A 235 -24.12 -8.46 9.52
N PHE A 236 -23.35 -7.41 9.77
CA PHE A 236 -23.34 -6.74 11.08
C PHE A 236 -24.73 -6.15 11.41
N ILE A 237 -25.32 -5.40 10.49
CA ILE A 237 -26.66 -4.82 10.66
C ILE A 237 -27.70 -5.94 10.94
N ALA A 238 -27.61 -7.07 10.24
CA ALA A 238 -28.52 -8.18 10.47
C ALA A 238 -28.36 -8.78 11.88
N VAL A 239 -27.12 -9.02 12.33
CA VAL A 239 -26.84 -9.54 13.66
C VAL A 239 -27.31 -8.58 14.75
N ASP A 240 -26.97 -7.29 14.63
CA ASP A 240 -27.41 -6.27 15.60
C ASP A 240 -28.93 -6.14 15.65
N SER A 241 -29.59 -6.18 14.49
CA SER A 241 -31.05 -6.18 14.41
C SER A 241 -31.68 -7.36 15.16
N ILE A 242 -31.11 -8.56 14.99
CA ILE A 242 -31.57 -9.76 15.71
C ILE A 242 -31.40 -9.59 17.22
N ILE A 243 -30.25 -9.09 17.67
CA ILE A 243 -29.98 -8.83 19.10
C ILE A 243 -30.98 -7.85 19.67
N VAL A 244 -31.23 -6.73 18.99
CA VAL A 244 -32.20 -5.72 19.43
C VAL A 244 -33.62 -6.29 19.54
N ILE A 245 -34.01 -7.11 18.56
CA ILE A 245 -35.35 -7.77 18.60
C ILE A 245 -35.44 -8.74 19.79
N LEU A 246 -34.41 -9.54 20.04
CA LEU A 246 -34.39 -10.48 21.15
C LEU A 246 -34.45 -9.75 22.51
N LEU A 247 -33.71 -8.65 22.65
CA LEU A 247 -33.76 -7.81 23.86
C LEU A 247 -35.15 -7.19 24.07
N ALA A 248 -35.78 -6.69 23.03
CA ALA A 248 -37.12 -6.12 23.09
C ALA A 248 -38.16 -7.19 23.49
N ILE A 249 -38.04 -8.40 22.93
CA ILE A 249 -38.91 -9.52 23.32
C ILE A 249 -38.72 -9.87 24.81
N TRP A 250 -37.48 -9.98 25.25
CA TRP A 250 -37.14 -10.26 26.63
C TRP A 250 -37.69 -9.20 27.59
N GLU A 251 -37.56 -7.92 27.23
CA GLU A 251 -38.11 -6.83 28.03
C GLU A 251 -39.61 -6.89 28.13
N VAL A 252 -40.34 -7.20 27.05
CA VAL A 252 -41.80 -7.39 27.08
C VAL A 252 -42.17 -8.53 28.02
N PHE A 253 -41.47 -9.65 28.03
CA PHE A 253 -41.72 -10.75 28.97
C PHE A 253 -41.46 -10.33 30.42
N THR A 254 -40.38 -9.66 30.69
CA THR A 254 -40.01 -9.15 32.02
C THR A 254 -41.07 -8.17 32.56
N ILE A 255 -41.52 -7.26 31.71
CA ILE A 255 -42.61 -6.31 32.10
C ILE A 255 -43.91 -7.05 32.39
N ARG A 256 -44.27 -8.04 31.58
CA ARG A 256 -45.49 -8.85 31.80
C ARG A 256 -45.42 -9.63 33.12
N GLU A 257 -44.32 -10.26 33.43
CA GLU A 257 -44.10 -10.95 34.71
C GLU A 257 -44.18 -10.00 35.89
N TYR A 258 -43.54 -8.82 35.77
CA TYR A 258 -43.59 -7.80 36.80
C TYR A 258 -45.02 -7.33 37.07
N LEU A 259 -45.79 -7.07 36.00
CA LEU A 259 -47.20 -6.61 36.13
C LEU A 259 -48.10 -7.72 36.70
N ALA A 260 -47.89 -8.99 36.35
CA ALA A 260 -48.61 -10.11 36.92
C ALA A 260 -48.36 -10.25 38.43
N LYS A 261 -47.11 -10.22 38.87
CA LYS A 261 -46.74 -10.26 40.30
C LYS A 261 -47.29 -9.06 41.08
N LYS A 262 -47.30 -7.88 40.47
CA LYS A 262 -47.88 -6.68 41.10
C LYS A 262 -49.38 -6.80 41.29
N LYS A 263 -50.10 -7.44 40.38
CA LYS A 263 -51.53 -7.70 40.47
C LYS A 263 -51.85 -8.73 41.58
N GLU A 264 -51.13 -9.85 41.63
CA GLU A 264 -51.23 -10.84 42.70
C GLU A 264 -51.03 -10.24 44.09
N ASN A 265 -50.01 -9.37 44.26
CA ASN A 265 -49.73 -8.70 45.52
C ASN A 265 -50.75 -7.61 45.90
N ALA A 266 -51.58 -7.17 44.97
CA ALA A 266 -52.66 -6.17 45.25
C ALA A 266 -53.98 -6.85 45.56
N GLU A 267 -54.16 -8.12 45.25
CA GLU A 267 -55.32 -8.96 45.49
C GLU A 267 -55.20 -9.80 46.81
N ALA A 268 -53.96 -9.88 47.36
CA ALA A 268 -53.65 -10.53 48.64
C ALA A 268 -53.67 -9.51 49.81
#